data_f9c631119e943fed8c89725e0452ef8d
#
_entry.id   f9c631119e943fed8c89725e0452ef8d
#
_cell.length_a   1.000
_cell.length_b   1.000
_cell.length_c   1.000
_cell.angle_alpha   90.00
_cell.angle_beta   90.00
_cell.angle_gamma   90.00
#
_symmetry.space_group_name_H-M   'P 1'
#
loop_
_entity.id
_entity.type
_entity.pdbx_description
1 polymer ?
#
loop_
_entity_poly.entity_id
_entity_poly.type
_entity_poly.pdbx_seq_one_letter_code
_entity_poly.pdbx_strand_id
1 'polypeptide(L)'
;MTVSTFLLTAIIISVLATFFEGYIVFKNLKNKLHAYLFLNCIAMFISNSGYLLQLLSKTEDAYIAALKFSYAGRVWIVFTLFMFAVQFAHIRIHRVWIKLFILLDVAVYATIYSLQEHTLYYSKIWFDKTGMFPVLLHRNGIVHKVFMRCQIVAIVFILICLIRFVKNHKGKIARKRANYLISIFILYHYSRNLWGRGSYCGIKTALRNGYHSHT
;
A
#
# COMPACT_ATOMS: atom_id res chain seq x y z
N MET A 1 -23.14 14.34 -8.86
CA MET A 1 -21.70 14.14 -8.74
C MET A 1 -21.37 12.84 -9.47
N THR A 2 -20.51 12.88 -10.49
CA THR A 2 -20.14 11.66 -11.22
C THR A 2 -19.24 10.77 -10.34
N VAL A 3 -19.22 9.46 -10.61
CA VAL A 3 -18.36 8.51 -9.86
C VAL A 3 -16.87 8.91 -9.94
N SER A 4 -16.45 9.46 -11.10
CA SER A 4 -15.08 9.97 -11.30
C SER A 4 -14.75 11.13 -10.36
N THR A 5 -15.65 12.11 -10.24
CA THR A 5 -15.46 13.26 -9.35
C THR A 5 -15.38 12.80 -7.90
N PHE A 6 -16.23 11.84 -7.49
CA PHE A 6 -16.19 11.27 -6.13
C PHE A 6 -14.85 10.61 -5.83
N LEU A 7 -14.37 9.73 -6.71
CA LEU A 7 -13.09 9.02 -6.52
C LEU A 7 -11.91 9.99 -6.47
N LEU A 8 -11.86 10.97 -7.38
CA LEU A 8 -10.80 11.97 -7.40
C LEU A 8 -10.80 12.81 -6.11
N THR A 9 -11.98 13.27 -5.67
CA THR A 9 -12.12 14.02 -4.42
C THR A 9 -11.66 13.18 -3.22
N ALA A 10 -12.04 11.91 -3.15
CA ALA A 10 -11.64 11.01 -2.05
C ALA A 10 -10.12 10.84 -1.97
N ILE A 11 -9.43 10.75 -3.12
CA ILE A 11 -7.97 10.63 -3.13
C ILE A 11 -7.30 11.96 -2.75
N ILE A 12 -7.80 13.10 -3.22
CA ILE A 12 -7.29 14.42 -2.81
C ILE A 12 -7.44 14.57 -1.29
N ILE A 13 -8.60 14.23 -0.73
CA ILE A 13 -8.81 14.26 0.72
C ILE A 13 -7.81 13.33 1.43
N SER A 14 -7.56 12.13 0.89
CA SER A 14 -6.59 11.19 1.48
C SER A 14 -5.16 11.73 1.46
N VAL A 15 -4.75 12.42 0.38
CA VAL A 15 -3.43 13.08 0.31
C VAL A 15 -3.32 14.18 1.36
N LEU A 16 -4.33 15.04 1.47
CA LEU A 16 -4.36 16.12 2.47
C LEU A 16 -4.38 15.57 3.90
N ALA A 17 -5.21 14.56 4.15
CA ALA A 17 -5.28 13.92 5.47
C ALA A 17 -3.93 13.33 5.91
N THR A 18 -3.26 12.57 5.03
CA THR A 18 -1.94 12.00 5.36
C THR A 18 -0.87 13.07 5.56
N PHE A 19 -0.96 14.20 4.85
CA PHE A 19 -0.07 15.35 5.09
C PHE A 19 -0.31 15.97 6.47
N PHE A 20 -1.57 16.26 6.83
CA PHE A 20 -1.90 16.85 8.12
C PHE A 20 -1.60 15.89 9.29
N GLU A 21 -1.89 14.60 9.15
CA GLU A 21 -1.50 13.59 10.14
C GLU A 21 0.01 13.58 10.35
N GLY A 22 0.78 13.56 9.26
CA GLY A 22 2.24 13.63 9.31
C GLY A 22 2.73 14.89 10.03
N TYR A 23 2.14 16.05 9.75
CA TYR A 23 2.48 17.30 10.41
C TYR A 23 2.20 17.27 11.93
N ILE A 24 1.03 16.75 12.34
CA ILE A 24 0.67 16.61 13.75
C ILE A 24 1.63 15.67 14.47
N VAL A 25 1.96 14.52 13.85
CA VAL A 25 2.89 13.54 14.42
C VAL A 25 4.30 14.13 14.52
N PHE A 26 4.74 14.88 13.50
CA PHE A 26 6.04 15.57 13.48
C PHE A 26 6.18 16.56 14.65
N LYS A 27 5.17 17.40 14.89
CA LYS A 27 5.16 18.32 16.04
C LYS A 27 5.25 17.62 17.40
N ASN A 28 4.80 16.35 17.46
CA ASN A 28 4.79 15.54 18.67
C ASN A 28 5.85 14.45 18.67
N LEU A 29 6.93 14.60 17.90
CA LEU A 29 7.99 13.60 17.73
C LEU A 29 8.85 13.51 18.99
N LYS A 30 8.45 12.63 19.95
CA LYS A 30 9.12 12.49 21.25
C LYS A 30 9.90 11.18 21.41
N ASN A 31 9.58 10.15 20.64
CA ASN A 31 10.14 8.81 20.81
C ASN A 31 10.10 8.01 19.50
N LYS A 32 10.71 6.81 19.52
CA LYS A 32 10.78 5.92 18.35
C LYS A 32 9.41 5.52 17.79
N LEU A 33 8.40 5.39 18.65
CA LEU A 33 7.04 5.06 18.24
C LEU A 33 6.47 6.15 17.31
N HIS A 34 6.60 7.42 17.74
CA HIS A 34 6.17 8.55 16.92
C HIS A 34 7.00 8.68 15.64
N ALA A 35 8.30 8.34 15.68
CA ALA A 35 9.15 8.36 14.48
C ALA A 35 8.66 7.35 13.42
N TYR A 36 8.33 6.12 13.81
CA TYR A 36 7.79 5.14 12.86
C TYR A 36 6.40 5.52 12.34
N LEU A 37 5.56 6.13 13.19
CA LEU A 37 4.27 6.65 12.74
C LEU A 37 4.45 7.80 11.73
N PHE A 38 5.38 8.71 11.99
CA PHE A 38 5.72 9.80 11.06
C PHE A 38 6.23 9.27 9.72
N LEU A 39 7.15 8.31 9.74
CA LEU A 39 7.65 7.66 8.52
C LEU A 39 6.53 6.96 7.75
N ASN A 40 5.56 6.36 8.46
CA ASN A 40 4.38 5.78 7.83
C ASN A 40 3.51 6.84 7.15
N CYS A 41 3.26 7.98 7.79
CA CYS A 41 2.53 9.09 7.18
C CYS A 41 3.22 9.61 5.91
N ILE A 42 4.57 9.75 5.94
CA ILE A 42 5.34 10.11 4.74
C ILE A 42 5.18 9.07 3.62
N ALA A 43 5.32 7.80 3.95
CA ALA A 43 5.19 6.70 2.99
C ALA A 43 3.79 6.68 2.36
N MET A 44 2.72 6.87 3.16
CA MET A 44 1.35 6.97 2.69
C MET A 44 1.12 8.21 1.84
N PHE A 45 1.66 9.37 2.24
CA PHE A 45 1.57 10.61 1.49
C PHE A 45 2.17 10.47 0.09
N ILE A 46 3.40 9.93 -0.01
CA ILE A 46 4.06 9.67 -1.31
C ILE A 46 3.25 8.68 -2.15
N SER A 47 2.78 7.58 -1.53
CA SER A 47 1.98 6.57 -2.22
C SER A 47 0.67 7.14 -2.78
N ASN A 48 -0.08 7.90 -1.98
CA ASN A 48 -1.37 8.48 -2.37
C ASN A 48 -1.18 9.59 -3.41
N SER A 49 -0.16 10.43 -3.26
CA SER A 49 0.19 11.47 -4.25
C SER A 49 0.55 10.83 -5.60
N GLY A 50 1.35 9.77 -5.59
CA GLY A 50 1.69 9.03 -6.81
C GLY A 50 0.47 8.37 -7.44
N TYR A 51 -0.47 7.84 -6.64
CA TYR A 51 -1.73 7.30 -7.14
C TYR A 51 -2.62 8.38 -7.76
N LEU A 52 -2.70 9.57 -7.14
CA LEU A 52 -3.39 10.72 -7.73
C LEU A 52 -2.79 11.08 -9.11
N LEU A 53 -1.47 11.13 -9.22
CA LEU A 53 -0.78 11.40 -10.48
C LEU A 53 -1.07 10.32 -11.53
N GLN A 54 -1.17 9.03 -11.15
CA GLN A 54 -1.57 7.95 -12.07
C GLN A 54 -2.96 8.20 -12.67
N LEU A 55 -3.93 8.60 -11.85
CA LEU A 55 -5.30 8.90 -12.31
C LEU A 55 -5.37 10.09 -13.26
N LEU A 56 -4.46 11.06 -13.10
CA LEU A 56 -4.38 12.26 -13.94
C LEU A 56 -3.49 12.07 -15.18
N SER A 57 -2.81 10.94 -15.31
CA SER A 57 -1.88 10.69 -16.42
C SER A 57 -2.61 10.54 -17.74
N LYS A 58 -2.10 11.21 -18.79
CA LYS A 58 -2.64 11.13 -20.16
C LYS A 58 -1.86 10.18 -21.07
N THR A 59 -0.63 9.84 -20.70
CA THR A 59 0.27 8.99 -21.47
C THR A 59 0.76 7.82 -20.63
N GLU A 60 1.19 6.74 -21.28
CA GLU A 60 1.75 5.57 -20.61
C GLU A 60 3.00 5.93 -19.82
N ASP A 61 3.91 6.71 -20.38
CA ASP A 61 5.16 7.12 -19.72
C ASP A 61 4.88 7.94 -18.45
N ALA A 62 3.93 8.90 -18.53
CA ALA A 62 3.52 9.68 -17.37
C ALA A 62 2.90 8.79 -16.29
N TYR A 63 2.11 7.76 -16.68
CA TYR A 63 1.55 6.80 -15.75
C TYR A 63 2.63 5.96 -15.09
N ILE A 64 3.60 5.45 -15.86
CA ILE A 64 4.73 4.66 -15.35
C ILE A 64 5.59 5.50 -14.40
N ALA A 65 5.87 6.76 -14.74
CA ALA A 65 6.59 7.67 -13.85
C ALA A 65 5.85 7.90 -12.52
N ALA A 66 4.53 8.14 -12.58
CA ALA A 66 3.67 8.28 -11.40
C ALA A 66 3.59 6.97 -10.58
N LEU A 67 3.59 5.81 -11.26
CA LEU A 67 3.64 4.50 -10.64
C LEU A 67 4.95 4.31 -9.85
N LYS A 68 6.11 4.59 -10.47
CA LYS A 68 7.42 4.53 -9.82
C LYS A 68 7.46 5.43 -8.59
N PHE A 69 6.93 6.66 -8.70
CA PHE A 69 6.82 7.58 -7.58
C PHE A 69 5.90 7.04 -6.47
N SER A 70 4.73 6.50 -6.81
CA SER A 70 3.82 5.88 -5.83
C SER A 70 4.51 4.74 -5.06
N TYR A 71 5.30 3.93 -5.74
CA TYR A 71 6.01 2.80 -5.11
C TYR A 71 7.18 3.24 -4.22
N ALA A 72 7.76 4.42 -4.43
CA ALA A 72 8.74 4.98 -3.50
C ALA A 72 8.19 5.13 -2.07
N GLY A 73 6.88 5.34 -1.93
CA GLY A 73 6.20 5.29 -0.63
C GLY A 73 5.63 3.92 -0.29
N ARG A 74 4.95 3.28 -1.25
CA ARG A 74 4.14 2.07 -1.04
C ARG A 74 4.90 0.89 -0.44
N VAL A 75 6.14 0.67 -0.84
CA VAL A 75 6.97 -0.44 -0.34
C VAL A 75 7.23 -0.31 1.16
N TRP A 76 7.35 0.90 1.70
CA TRP A 76 7.68 1.17 3.10
C TRP A 76 6.48 1.15 4.05
N ILE A 77 5.24 1.20 3.56
CA ILE A 77 4.04 1.29 4.41
C ILE A 77 3.97 0.13 5.42
N VAL A 78 4.11 -1.11 4.94
CA VAL A 78 3.99 -2.27 5.83
C VAL A 78 5.20 -2.40 6.76
N PHE A 79 6.41 -2.07 6.29
CA PHE A 79 7.61 -2.05 7.12
C PHE A 79 7.47 -1.04 8.28
N THR A 80 7.06 0.19 7.99
CA THR A 80 6.90 1.23 9.02
C THR A 80 5.79 0.90 10.01
N LEU A 81 4.67 0.33 9.54
CA LEU A 81 3.61 -0.19 10.41
C LEU A 81 4.07 -1.37 11.26
N PHE A 82 4.87 -2.28 10.70
CA PHE A 82 5.48 -3.39 11.42
C PHE A 82 6.36 -2.88 12.56
N MET A 83 7.25 -1.93 12.27
CA MET A 83 8.13 -1.33 13.27
C MET A 83 7.33 -0.55 14.33
N PHE A 84 6.27 0.15 13.93
CA PHE A 84 5.34 0.80 14.85
C PHE A 84 4.69 -0.21 15.79
N ALA A 85 4.12 -1.30 15.27
CA ALA A 85 3.45 -2.33 16.07
C ALA A 85 4.40 -3.03 17.05
N VAL A 86 5.64 -3.30 16.63
CA VAL A 86 6.71 -3.86 17.44
C VAL A 86 7.07 -2.94 18.62
N GLN A 87 7.25 -1.64 18.34
CA GLN A 87 7.52 -0.65 19.38
C GLN A 87 6.32 -0.45 20.32
N PHE A 88 5.12 -0.42 19.76
CA PHE A 88 3.88 -0.30 20.52
C PHE A 88 3.66 -1.48 21.47
N ALA A 89 3.93 -2.69 21.02
CA ALA A 89 3.79 -3.92 21.81
C ALA A 89 5.03 -4.22 22.69
N HIS A 90 6.06 -3.38 22.67
CA HIS A 90 7.34 -3.57 23.38
C HIS A 90 8.01 -4.91 23.08
N ILE A 91 7.88 -5.40 21.84
CA ILE A 91 8.48 -6.67 21.40
C ILE A 91 9.92 -6.41 20.91
N ARG A 92 10.86 -7.26 21.34
CA ARG A 92 12.23 -7.24 20.84
C ARG A 92 12.33 -8.13 19.59
N ILE A 93 12.75 -7.54 18.47
CA ILE A 93 13.03 -8.27 17.23
C ILE A 93 14.53 -8.24 16.96
N HIS A 94 15.05 -9.36 16.49
CA HIS A 94 16.45 -9.47 16.12
C HIS A 94 16.75 -8.58 14.91
N ARG A 95 17.88 -7.85 14.94
CA ARG A 95 18.26 -6.85 13.92
C ARG A 95 18.35 -7.43 12.50
N VAL A 96 18.64 -8.71 12.37
CA VAL A 96 18.73 -9.41 11.08
C VAL A 96 17.38 -9.35 10.35
N TRP A 97 16.25 -9.58 11.03
CA TRP A 97 14.92 -9.52 10.41
C TRP A 97 14.57 -8.12 9.89
N ILE A 98 14.97 -7.08 10.62
CA ILE A 98 14.78 -5.70 10.19
C ILE A 98 15.58 -5.43 8.91
N LYS A 99 16.87 -5.86 8.88
CA LYS A 99 17.73 -5.71 7.70
C LYS A 99 17.18 -6.47 6.48
N LEU A 100 16.71 -7.69 6.69
CA LEU A 100 16.11 -8.50 5.62
C LEU A 100 14.84 -7.86 5.05
N PHE A 101 14.01 -7.26 5.90
CA PHE A 101 12.80 -6.57 5.45
C PHE A 101 13.17 -5.32 4.62
N ILE A 102 14.09 -4.50 5.11
CA ILE A 102 14.60 -3.33 4.37
C ILE A 102 15.19 -3.75 3.02
N LEU A 103 16.02 -4.81 2.99
CA LEU A 103 16.62 -5.32 1.77
C LEU A 103 15.55 -5.78 0.75
N LEU A 104 14.50 -6.45 1.23
CA LEU A 104 13.36 -6.85 0.39
C LEU A 104 12.67 -5.62 -0.22
N ASP A 105 12.36 -4.61 0.59
CA ASP A 105 11.66 -3.40 0.12
C ASP A 105 12.49 -2.62 -0.89
N VAL A 106 13.80 -2.49 -0.64
CA VAL A 106 14.76 -1.86 -1.59
C VAL A 106 14.85 -2.67 -2.89
N ALA A 107 14.97 -4.00 -2.81
CA ALA A 107 15.04 -4.86 -3.98
C ALA A 107 13.76 -4.77 -4.82
N VAL A 108 12.59 -4.76 -4.18
CA VAL A 108 11.30 -4.57 -4.85
C VAL A 108 11.22 -3.21 -5.53
N TYR A 109 11.62 -2.13 -4.83
CA TYR A 109 11.63 -0.80 -5.43
C TYR A 109 12.56 -0.71 -6.63
N ALA A 110 13.75 -1.31 -6.56
CA ALA A 110 14.68 -1.37 -7.69
C ALA A 110 14.06 -2.07 -8.92
N THR A 111 13.32 -3.19 -8.72
CA THR A 111 12.63 -3.86 -9.82
C THR A 111 11.46 -3.04 -10.40
N ILE A 112 10.87 -2.15 -9.63
CA ILE A 112 9.83 -1.23 -10.14
C ILE A 112 10.46 -0.05 -10.87
N TYR A 113 11.60 0.44 -10.39
CA TYR A 113 12.30 1.54 -11.06
C TYR A 113 12.76 1.14 -12.46
N SER A 114 13.23 -0.10 -12.64
CA SER A 114 13.61 -0.69 -13.95
C SER A 114 12.50 -1.51 -14.61
N LEU A 115 11.22 -1.20 -14.34
CA LEU A 115 10.05 -1.96 -14.79
C LEU A 115 9.97 -2.19 -16.31
N GLN A 116 10.50 -1.27 -17.11
CA GLN A 116 10.49 -1.35 -18.58
C GLN A 116 11.62 -2.24 -19.14
N GLU A 117 12.63 -2.56 -18.33
CA GLU A 117 13.82 -3.32 -18.75
C GLU A 117 13.68 -4.83 -18.52
N HIS A 118 12.72 -5.26 -17.67
CA HIS A 118 12.57 -6.66 -17.33
C HIS A 118 11.14 -7.04 -16.91
N THR A 119 10.86 -8.34 -16.86
CA THR A 119 9.56 -8.93 -16.54
C THR A 119 9.42 -9.41 -15.08
N LEU A 120 10.35 -9.04 -14.19
CA LEU A 120 10.44 -9.58 -12.83
C LEU A 120 9.27 -9.16 -11.96
N TYR A 121 8.91 -7.85 -11.99
CA TYR A 121 7.81 -7.34 -11.17
C TYR A 121 6.45 -7.52 -11.86
N TYR A 122 6.30 -7.06 -13.10
CA TYR A 122 5.17 -7.35 -13.97
C TYR A 122 5.65 -8.09 -15.21
N SER A 123 5.05 -9.24 -15.51
CA SER A 123 5.44 -10.05 -16.67
C SER A 123 4.90 -9.51 -17.98
N LYS A 124 3.78 -8.80 -17.96
CA LYS A 124 3.21 -8.05 -19.09
C LYS A 124 2.48 -6.83 -18.54
N ILE A 125 2.51 -5.74 -19.31
CA ILE A 125 1.81 -4.49 -19.02
C ILE A 125 1.06 -4.01 -20.26
N TRP A 126 -0.13 -3.43 -20.04
CA TRP A 126 -0.94 -2.81 -21.11
C TRP A 126 -1.53 -1.52 -20.56
N PHE A 127 -1.42 -0.46 -21.31
CA PHE A 127 -2.00 0.82 -20.93
C PHE A 127 -3.38 0.95 -21.56
N ASP A 128 -4.41 1.01 -20.73
CA ASP A 128 -5.81 1.13 -21.14
C ASP A 128 -6.36 2.51 -20.76
N LYS A 129 -6.91 3.23 -21.75
CA LYS A 129 -7.55 4.54 -21.60
C LYS A 129 -9.06 4.49 -21.84
N THR A 130 -9.63 3.34 -22.11
CA THR A 130 -11.05 3.21 -22.46
C THR A 130 -11.98 3.43 -21.28
N GLY A 131 -11.45 3.28 -20.06
CA GLY A 131 -12.19 3.48 -18.80
C GLY A 131 -12.30 4.95 -18.38
N MET A 132 -12.93 5.15 -17.23
CA MET A 132 -13.10 6.46 -16.60
C MET A 132 -11.77 7.13 -16.21
N PHE A 133 -10.77 6.33 -15.89
CA PHE A 133 -9.38 6.71 -15.63
C PHE A 133 -8.44 5.80 -16.40
N PRO A 134 -7.24 6.29 -16.74
CA PRO A 134 -6.22 5.45 -17.34
C PRO A 134 -5.78 4.37 -16.34
N VAL A 135 -5.59 3.16 -16.82
CA VAL A 135 -5.18 2.02 -15.99
C VAL A 135 -4.06 1.26 -16.69
N LEU A 136 -3.02 0.91 -15.91
CA LEU A 136 -2.01 -0.03 -16.38
C LEU A 136 -2.44 -1.44 -15.99
N LEU A 137 -3.05 -2.16 -16.92
CA LEU A 137 -3.33 -3.57 -16.77
C LEU A 137 -2.02 -4.35 -16.77
N HIS A 138 -1.87 -5.30 -15.86
CA HIS A 138 -0.62 -6.02 -15.71
C HIS A 138 -0.82 -7.48 -15.31
N ARG A 139 0.13 -8.31 -15.69
CA ARG A 139 0.26 -9.67 -15.18
C ARG A 139 1.40 -9.72 -14.15
N ASN A 140 1.11 -10.24 -12.97
CA ASN A 140 2.07 -10.27 -11.86
C ASN A 140 3.28 -11.15 -12.18
N GLY A 141 4.48 -10.60 -12.07
CA GLY A 141 5.76 -11.31 -12.13
C GLY A 141 6.08 -12.05 -10.82
N ILE A 142 7.24 -12.69 -10.78
CA ILE A 142 7.68 -13.49 -9.63
C ILE A 142 7.92 -12.61 -8.41
N VAL A 143 8.64 -11.49 -8.59
CA VAL A 143 8.96 -10.56 -7.48
C VAL A 143 7.70 -10.00 -6.86
N HIS A 144 6.71 -9.60 -7.68
CA HIS A 144 5.41 -9.12 -7.16
C HIS A 144 4.70 -10.18 -6.30
N LYS A 145 4.70 -11.44 -6.74
CA LYS A 145 4.06 -12.55 -5.99
C LYS A 145 4.76 -12.81 -4.65
N VAL A 146 6.10 -12.83 -4.64
CA VAL A 146 6.90 -12.99 -3.43
C VAL A 146 6.66 -11.83 -2.47
N PHE A 147 6.76 -10.61 -2.96
CA PHE A 147 6.53 -9.39 -2.17
C PHE A 147 5.14 -9.40 -1.52
N MET A 148 4.10 -9.70 -2.27
CA MET A 148 2.72 -9.76 -1.73
C MET A 148 2.57 -10.81 -0.63
N ARG A 149 3.23 -11.97 -0.75
CA ARG A 149 3.22 -13.00 0.30
C ARG A 149 3.94 -12.50 1.56
N CYS A 150 5.12 -11.89 1.42
CA CYS A 150 5.86 -11.32 2.54
C CYS A 150 5.04 -10.22 3.25
N GLN A 151 4.35 -9.37 2.49
CA GLN A 151 3.46 -8.34 3.05
C GLN A 151 2.31 -8.96 3.88
N ILE A 152 1.69 -10.05 3.39
CA ILE A 152 0.63 -10.76 4.13
C ILE A 152 1.19 -11.32 5.44
N VAL A 153 2.35 -11.98 5.41
CA VAL A 153 3.01 -12.52 6.61
C VAL A 153 3.30 -11.40 7.63
N ALA A 154 3.82 -10.27 7.16
CA ALA A 154 4.08 -9.12 8.03
C ALA A 154 2.79 -8.56 8.66
N ILE A 155 1.70 -8.44 7.90
CA ILE A 155 0.40 -7.99 8.42
C ILE A 155 -0.15 -8.95 9.48
N VAL A 156 -0.09 -10.26 9.22
CA VAL A 156 -0.50 -11.28 10.21
C VAL A 156 0.33 -11.14 11.48
N PHE A 157 1.64 -10.95 11.37
CA PHE A 157 2.51 -10.75 12.53
C PHE A 157 2.13 -9.47 13.30
N ILE A 158 1.85 -8.34 12.61
CA ILE A 158 1.37 -7.10 13.24
C ILE A 158 0.10 -7.37 14.05
N LEU A 159 -0.88 -8.08 13.47
CA LEU A 159 -2.12 -8.42 14.16
C LEU A 159 -1.87 -9.29 15.40
N ILE A 160 -1.01 -10.29 15.31
CA ILE A 160 -0.62 -11.13 16.45
C ILE A 160 0.01 -10.27 17.57
N CYS A 161 0.92 -9.35 17.24
CA CYS A 161 1.53 -8.44 18.20
C CYS A 161 0.48 -7.58 18.92
N LEU A 162 -0.45 -7.00 18.18
CA LEU A 162 -1.51 -6.15 18.74
C LEU A 162 -2.48 -6.95 19.62
N ILE A 163 -2.90 -8.15 19.19
CA ILE A 163 -3.78 -9.03 19.96
C ILE A 163 -3.09 -9.47 21.25
N ARG A 164 -1.82 -9.86 21.18
CA ARG A 164 -1.03 -10.23 22.36
C ARG A 164 -0.88 -9.07 23.33
N PHE A 165 -0.67 -7.86 22.82
CA PHE A 165 -0.63 -6.65 23.63
C PHE A 165 -1.97 -6.42 24.38
N VAL A 166 -3.11 -6.53 23.66
CA VAL A 166 -4.45 -6.37 24.27
C VAL A 166 -4.70 -7.39 25.38
N LYS A 167 -4.29 -8.64 25.18
CA LYS A 167 -4.45 -9.71 26.19
C LYS A 167 -3.61 -9.49 27.43
N ASN A 168 -2.39 -8.98 27.27
CA ASN A 168 -1.42 -8.86 28.37
C ASN A 168 -1.52 -7.53 29.14
N HIS A 169 -2.16 -6.48 28.57
CA HIS A 169 -2.28 -5.18 29.20
C HIS A 169 -3.61 -5.02 29.92
N LYS A 170 -3.54 -4.68 31.24
CA LYS A 170 -4.73 -4.45 32.09
C LYS A 170 -5.34 -3.04 31.91
N GLY A 171 -4.62 -2.09 31.34
CA GLY A 171 -5.07 -0.70 31.18
C GLY A 171 -6.18 -0.53 30.13
N LYS A 172 -7.36 -0.06 30.54
CA LYS A 172 -8.54 0.12 29.66
C LYS A 172 -8.23 0.99 28.41
N ILE A 173 -7.47 2.10 28.59
CA ILE A 173 -7.15 3.03 27.50
C ILE A 173 -6.22 2.39 26.46
N ALA A 174 -5.17 1.68 26.91
CA ALA A 174 -4.24 1.02 26.01
C ALA A 174 -4.91 -0.09 25.21
N ARG A 175 -5.79 -0.88 25.85
CA ARG A 175 -6.61 -1.90 25.16
C ARG A 175 -7.55 -1.29 24.13
N LYS A 176 -8.22 -0.16 24.47
CA LYS A 176 -9.12 0.54 23.53
C LYS A 176 -8.36 1.02 22.29
N ARG A 177 -7.17 1.62 22.46
CA ARG A 177 -6.30 2.05 21.35
C ARG A 177 -5.87 0.88 20.46
N ALA A 178 -5.43 -0.24 21.07
CA ALA A 178 -5.04 -1.42 20.30
C ALA A 178 -6.21 -2.04 19.52
N ASN A 179 -7.42 -2.09 20.11
CA ASN A 179 -8.61 -2.58 19.42
C ASN A 179 -8.97 -1.69 18.20
N TYR A 180 -8.85 -0.36 18.32
CA TYR A 180 -9.03 0.52 17.17
C TYR A 180 -8.02 0.24 16.05
N LEU A 181 -6.74 0.05 16.39
CA LEU A 181 -5.72 -0.32 15.41
C LEU A 181 -6.06 -1.65 14.72
N ILE A 182 -6.46 -2.67 15.46
CA ILE A 182 -6.87 -3.96 14.91
C ILE A 182 -8.05 -3.78 13.95
N SER A 183 -9.08 -3.02 14.33
CA SER A 183 -10.25 -2.77 13.48
C SER A 183 -9.86 -2.05 12.18
N ILE A 184 -8.99 -1.04 12.25
CA ILE A 184 -8.47 -0.33 11.07
C ILE A 184 -7.72 -1.28 10.14
N PHE A 185 -6.86 -2.15 10.67
CA PHE A 185 -6.13 -3.15 9.88
C PHE A 185 -7.04 -4.14 9.18
N ILE A 186 -8.07 -4.65 9.89
CA ILE A 186 -9.05 -5.57 9.32
C ILE A 186 -9.84 -4.89 8.20
N LEU A 187 -10.33 -3.66 8.43
CA LEU A 187 -11.06 -2.88 7.43
C LEU A 187 -10.21 -2.59 6.20
N TYR A 188 -8.95 -2.18 6.39
CA TYR A 188 -8.01 -1.94 5.29
C TYR A 188 -7.79 -3.20 4.44
N HIS A 189 -7.57 -4.35 5.09
CA HIS A 189 -7.35 -5.61 4.38
C HIS A 189 -8.62 -6.09 3.65
N TYR A 190 -9.78 -5.92 4.27
CA TYR A 190 -11.09 -6.26 3.68
C TYR A 190 -11.39 -5.39 2.44
N SER A 191 -11.19 -4.08 2.54
CA SER A 191 -11.41 -3.16 1.41
C SER A 191 -10.50 -3.48 0.22
N ARG A 192 -9.22 -3.79 0.47
CA ARG A 192 -8.26 -4.17 -0.56
C ARG A 192 -8.63 -5.45 -1.29
N ASN A 193 -9.20 -6.45 -0.59
CA ASN A 193 -9.65 -7.71 -1.18
C ASN A 193 -10.90 -7.53 -2.03
N LEU A 194 -11.82 -6.65 -1.64
CA LEU A 194 -13.01 -6.29 -2.43
C LEU A 194 -12.61 -5.61 -3.74
N TRP A 195 -11.68 -4.65 -3.71
CA TRP A 195 -11.19 -3.95 -4.91
C TRP A 195 -10.43 -4.89 -5.86
N GLY A 196 -9.59 -5.77 -5.34
CA GLY A 196 -8.88 -6.77 -6.13
C GLY A 196 -9.82 -7.72 -6.87
N ARG A 197 -10.91 -8.16 -6.24
CA ARG A 197 -11.91 -9.04 -6.86
C ARG A 197 -12.75 -8.30 -7.92
N GLY A 198 -13.13 -7.05 -7.67
CA GLY A 198 -13.88 -6.22 -8.62
C GLY A 198 -13.12 -5.96 -9.92
N SER A 199 -11.82 -5.64 -9.84
CA SER A 199 -10.96 -5.47 -11.00
C SER A 199 -10.78 -6.76 -11.81
N TYR A 200 -10.63 -7.92 -11.16
CA TYR A 200 -10.53 -9.21 -11.87
C TYR A 200 -11.84 -9.61 -12.54
N CYS A 201 -13.01 -9.29 -11.98
CA CYS A 201 -14.30 -9.62 -12.58
C CYS A 201 -14.58 -8.76 -13.81
N GLY A 202 -14.26 -7.46 -13.77
CA GLY A 202 -14.37 -6.55 -14.90
C GLY A 202 -13.46 -6.91 -16.08
N ILE A 203 -12.21 -7.32 -15.78
CA ILE A 203 -11.24 -7.76 -16.80
C ILE A 203 -11.66 -9.06 -17.49
N LYS A 204 -12.19 -10.03 -16.75
CA LYS A 204 -12.70 -11.28 -17.36
C LYS A 204 -13.87 -11.03 -18.31
N THR A 205 -14.77 -10.11 -17.99
CA THR A 205 -15.90 -9.75 -18.84
C THR A 205 -15.46 -9.01 -20.10
N ALA A 206 -14.49 -8.07 -19.99
CA ALA A 206 -13.95 -7.34 -21.13
C ALA A 206 -13.16 -8.24 -22.09
N LEU A 207 -12.34 -9.17 -21.57
CA LEU A 207 -11.62 -10.14 -22.38
C LEU A 207 -12.54 -11.15 -23.07
N ARG A 208 -13.66 -11.55 -22.44
CA ARG A 208 -14.64 -12.46 -23.02
C ARG A 208 -15.41 -11.82 -24.19
N ASN A 209 -15.71 -10.53 -24.08
CA ASN A 209 -16.45 -9.80 -25.11
C ASN A 209 -15.55 -9.32 -26.27
N GLY A 210 -14.25 -9.15 -26.05
CA GLY A 210 -13.28 -8.75 -27.09
C GLY A 210 -12.88 -9.88 -28.05
N TYR A 211 -13.01 -11.15 -27.66
CA TYR A 211 -12.72 -12.31 -28.53
C TYR A 211 -13.85 -12.70 -29.49
N HIS A 212 -15.05 -12.13 -29.37
CA HIS A 212 -16.17 -12.41 -30.26
C HIS A 212 -16.39 -11.39 -31.37
N SER A 213 -15.52 -10.36 -31.49
CA SER A 213 -15.65 -9.31 -32.53
C SER A 213 -14.63 -9.40 -33.68
N HIS A 214 -13.84 -10.48 -33.76
CA HIS A 214 -12.84 -10.71 -34.81
C HIS A 214 -12.86 -12.15 -35.35
N THR A 215 -14.06 -12.69 -35.61
CA THR A 215 -14.28 -13.87 -36.48
C THR A 215 -15.27 -13.53 -37.57
#